data_3a425b921acde743b9e637b878a2e793
#
_entry.id   3a425b921acde743b9e637b878a2e793
#
_cell.length_a   1.000
_cell.length_b   1.000
_cell.length_c   1.000
_cell.angle_alpha   90.00
_cell.angle_beta   90.00
_cell.angle_gamma   90.00
#
_symmetry.space_group_name_H-M   'P 1'
#
loop_
_entity.id
_entity.type
_entity.pdbx_description
1 polymer ?
#
loop_
_entity_poly.entity_id
_entity_poly.type
_entity_poly.pdbx_seq_one_letter_code
_entity_poly.pdbx_strand_id
1 'polypeptide(L)'
;MADLNIIKIKFKLVPLFENLFMRLFFYFVISISFCSCYPIERNCLNYHTGNYKSDVIIDGINYTSTFSRSKNVQVEKFEGKIDSSMVRWINDCEVIFKTINPKNMAERKDIHLKILSTTDSTYQFEYSYVGDVQKAKGVARRLN
;
A
#
# COMPACT_ATOMS: atom_id res chain seq x y z
N MET A 1 58.28 42.23 9.11
CA MET A 1 57.67 42.12 7.73
C MET A 1 57.11 40.72 7.41
N ALA A 2 57.19 39.76 8.33
CA ALA A 2 56.69 38.38 8.11
C ALA A 2 55.21 38.18 8.45
N ASP A 3 54.65 39.00 9.36
CA ASP A 3 53.27 38.76 9.84
C ASP A 3 52.15 39.19 8.89
N LEU A 4 52.41 40.10 7.97
CA LEU A 4 51.41 40.62 7.06
C LEU A 4 51.05 39.61 5.95
N ASN A 5 51.99 38.71 5.59
CA ASN A 5 51.77 37.68 4.61
C ASN A 5 50.95 36.50 5.14
N ILE A 6 51.11 36.15 6.42
CA ILE A 6 50.35 35.06 7.06
C ILE A 6 48.87 35.42 7.21
N ILE A 7 48.58 36.70 7.52
CA ILE A 7 47.20 37.20 7.64
C ILE A 7 46.49 37.21 6.29
N LYS A 8 47.20 37.61 5.21
CA LYS A 8 46.62 37.56 3.83
C LYS A 8 46.34 36.16 3.34
N ILE A 9 47.16 35.18 3.68
CA ILE A 9 46.95 33.78 3.31
C ILE A 9 45.75 33.18 4.07
N LYS A 10 45.63 33.48 5.40
CA LYS A 10 44.45 33.04 6.17
C LYS A 10 43.15 33.63 5.65
N PHE A 11 43.12 34.88 5.24
CA PHE A 11 41.91 35.55 4.76
C PHE A 11 41.47 35.05 3.38
N LYS A 12 42.37 34.49 2.56
CA LYS A 12 42.07 33.95 1.23
C LYS A 12 41.62 32.48 1.27
N LEU A 13 41.95 31.75 2.34
CA LEU A 13 41.57 30.34 2.52
C LEU A 13 40.14 30.13 3.10
N VAL A 14 39.66 31.11 3.89
CA VAL A 14 38.35 31.03 4.52
C VAL A 14 37.20 30.90 3.49
N PRO A 15 37.08 31.74 2.47
CA PRO A 15 36.00 31.62 1.49
C PRO A 15 36.10 30.36 0.58
N LEU A 16 37.32 29.84 0.41
CA LEU A 16 37.49 28.56 -0.33
C LEU A 16 36.99 27.35 0.48
N PHE A 17 37.21 27.42 1.81
CA PHE A 17 36.79 26.33 2.72
C PHE A 17 35.28 26.33 2.90
N GLU A 18 34.62 27.46 2.99
CA GLU A 18 33.16 27.58 3.07
C GLU A 18 32.51 27.09 1.79
N ASN A 19 33.04 27.42 0.61
CA ASN A 19 32.52 26.93 -0.65
C ASN A 19 32.71 25.41 -0.83
N LEU A 20 33.83 24.85 -0.36
CA LEU A 20 34.10 23.41 -0.42
C LEU A 20 33.18 22.63 0.55
N PHE A 21 33.03 23.15 1.79
CA PHE A 21 32.15 22.54 2.79
C PHE A 21 30.67 22.55 2.31
N MET A 22 30.23 23.69 1.75
CA MET A 22 28.86 23.82 1.21
C MET A 22 28.62 22.90 0.03
N ARG A 23 29.60 22.70 -0.86
CA ARG A 23 29.53 21.76 -1.96
C ARG A 23 29.46 20.31 -1.46
N LEU A 24 30.30 19.92 -0.52
CA LEU A 24 30.28 18.58 0.09
C LEU A 24 28.96 18.31 0.81
N PHE A 25 28.43 19.31 1.52
CA PHE A 25 27.12 19.20 2.18
C PHE A 25 26.00 19.01 1.16
N PHE A 26 26.04 19.71 0.03
CA PHE A 26 25.05 19.58 -1.03
C PHE A 26 25.09 18.18 -1.68
N TYR A 27 26.27 17.64 -1.95
CA TYR A 27 26.43 16.27 -2.45
C TYR A 27 25.96 15.23 -1.43
N PHE A 28 26.20 15.47 -0.14
CA PHE A 28 25.75 14.59 0.94
C PHE A 28 24.21 14.56 1.05
N VAL A 29 23.55 15.73 0.95
CA VAL A 29 22.08 15.83 0.95
C VAL A 29 21.47 15.14 -0.28
N ILE A 30 22.07 15.34 -1.46
CA ILE A 30 21.64 14.66 -2.69
C ILE A 30 21.80 13.15 -2.57
N SER A 31 22.91 12.67 -2.01
CA SER A 31 23.17 11.23 -1.81
C SER A 31 22.14 10.55 -0.90
N ILE A 32 21.67 11.23 0.14
CA ILE A 32 20.63 10.73 1.05
C ILE A 32 19.26 10.62 0.34
N SER A 33 18.98 11.51 -0.62
CA SER A 33 17.70 11.54 -1.34
C SER A 33 17.49 10.32 -2.26
N PHE A 34 18.53 9.60 -2.64
CA PHE A 34 18.43 8.40 -3.50
C PHE A 34 18.20 7.09 -2.72
N CYS A 35 18.22 7.09 -1.39
CA CYS A 35 18.14 5.88 -0.58
C CYS A 35 16.72 5.43 -0.21
N SER A 36 15.64 6.05 -0.72
CA SER A 36 14.28 5.89 -0.14
C SER A 36 13.26 5.15 -0.99
N CYS A 37 13.64 4.30 -1.93
CA CYS A 37 12.66 3.44 -2.63
C CYS A 37 12.96 1.97 -2.39
N TYR A 38 12.52 1.44 -1.24
CA TYR A 38 12.41 -0.01 -1.06
C TYR A 38 11.02 -0.45 -1.57
N PRO A 39 10.93 -1.24 -2.64
CA PRO A 39 9.64 -1.77 -3.10
C PRO A 39 9.06 -2.67 -2.00
N ILE A 40 7.82 -2.40 -1.58
CA ILE A 40 7.11 -3.29 -0.66
C ILE A 40 6.88 -4.60 -1.38
N GLU A 41 7.58 -5.65 -0.94
CA GLU A 41 7.41 -6.99 -1.47
C GLU A 41 6.01 -7.50 -1.11
N ARG A 42 5.22 -7.93 -2.11
CA ARG A 42 3.85 -8.41 -1.95
C ARG A 42 3.75 -9.83 -2.44
N ASN A 43 3.47 -10.77 -1.54
CA ASN A 43 3.20 -12.16 -1.90
C ASN A 43 1.69 -12.40 -2.00
N CYS A 44 1.07 -11.82 -3.01
CA CYS A 44 -0.38 -11.83 -3.17
C CYS A 44 -0.93 -13.21 -3.53
N LEU A 45 -0.17 -14.05 -4.23
CA LEU A 45 -0.57 -15.40 -4.63
C LEU A 45 -0.97 -16.27 -3.43
N ASN A 46 -0.32 -16.10 -2.29
CA ASN A 46 -0.64 -16.81 -1.05
C ASN A 46 -2.05 -16.50 -0.55
N TYR A 47 -2.68 -15.42 -1.02
CA TYR A 47 -4.00 -14.96 -0.57
C TYR A 47 -5.11 -15.19 -1.60
N HIS A 48 -4.82 -15.92 -2.68
CA HIS A 48 -5.83 -16.24 -3.68
C HIS A 48 -6.90 -17.21 -3.17
N THR A 49 -6.57 -18.05 -2.19
CA THR A 49 -7.50 -19.01 -1.57
C THR A 49 -7.32 -19.05 -0.06
N GLY A 50 -8.35 -19.46 0.67
CA GLY A 50 -8.31 -19.63 2.11
C GLY A 50 -9.53 -19.07 2.83
N ASN A 51 -9.50 -19.14 4.17
CA ASN A 51 -10.51 -18.57 5.06
C ASN A 51 -9.95 -17.32 5.72
N TYR A 52 -10.75 -16.27 5.81
CA TYR A 52 -10.30 -14.97 6.27
C TYR A 52 -11.35 -14.30 7.15
N LYS A 53 -10.87 -13.45 8.04
CA LYS A 53 -11.65 -12.40 8.71
C LYS A 53 -11.16 -11.06 8.20
N SER A 54 -12.05 -10.19 7.77
CA SER A 54 -11.71 -8.83 7.34
C SER A 54 -12.33 -7.79 8.24
N ASP A 55 -11.59 -6.71 8.43
CA ASP A 55 -12.01 -5.50 9.11
C ASP A 55 -11.83 -4.32 8.15
N VAL A 56 -12.90 -3.56 7.94
CA VAL A 56 -12.95 -2.40 7.05
C VAL A 56 -13.49 -1.21 7.81
N ILE A 57 -12.84 -0.05 7.67
CA ILE A 57 -13.30 1.19 8.30
C ILE A 57 -13.93 2.08 7.22
N ILE A 58 -15.21 2.41 7.39
CA ILE A 58 -15.97 3.33 6.54
C ILE A 58 -16.59 4.39 7.45
N ASP A 59 -16.28 5.66 7.20
CA ASP A 59 -16.78 6.81 7.97
C ASP A 59 -16.55 6.66 9.50
N GLY A 60 -15.40 6.07 9.88
CA GLY A 60 -15.03 5.85 11.28
C GLY A 60 -15.70 4.64 11.96
N ILE A 61 -16.57 3.93 11.25
CA ILE A 61 -17.23 2.70 11.74
C ILE A 61 -16.46 1.48 11.23
N ASN A 62 -16.16 0.54 12.16
CA ASN A 62 -15.51 -0.72 11.80
C ASN A 62 -16.55 -1.78 11.44
N TYR A 63 -16.43 -2.31 10.22
CA TYR A 63 -17.24 -3.41 9.71
C TYR A 63 -16.40 -4.68 9.64
N THR A 64 -16.85 -5.73 10.31
CA THR A 64 -16.16 -7.02 10.33
C THR A 64 -16.95 -8.05 9.52
N SER A 65 -16.27 -8.76 8.63
CA SER A 65 -16.83 -9.91 7.92
C SER A 65 -15.91 -11.12 7.99
N THR A 66 -16.44 -12.29 7.67
CA THR A 66 -15.65 -13.51 7.44
C THR A 66 -15.94 -14.06 6.05
N PHE A 67 -14.93 -14.54 5.38
CA PHE A 67 -15.12 -15.13 4.06
C PHE A 67 -14.20 -16.32 3.79
N SER A 68 -14.71 -17.22 2.97
CA SER A 68 -13.96 -18.32 2.38
C SER A 68 -13.78 -18.03 0.89
N ARG A 69 -12.57 -18.08 0.41
CA ARG A 69 -12.23 -17.85 -1.00
C ARG A 69 -11.62 -19.10 -1.60
N SER A 70 -12.25 -19.60 -2.66
CA SER A 70 -11.72 -20.62 -3.54
C SER A 70 -11.18 -19.99 -4.83
N LYS A 71 -10.71 -20.81 -5.77
CA LYS A 71 -10.17 -20.33 -7.05
C LYS A 71 -11.16 -19.42 -7.81
N ASN A 72 -12.45 -19.74 -7.79
CA ASN A 72 -13.45 -19.10 -8.63
C ASN A 72 -14.60 -18.43 -7.86
N VAL A 73 -14.73 -18.70 -6.56
CA VAL A 73 -15.87 -18.23 -5.76
C VAL A 73 -15.37 -17.76 -4.38
N GLN A 74 -15.92 -16.65 -3.92
CA GLN A 74 -15.85 -16.20 -2.54
C GLN A 74 -17.24 -16.24 -1.93
N VAL A 75 -17.34 -16.81 -0.74
CA VAL A 75 -18.54 -16.79 0.10
C VAL A 75 -18.23 -15.95 1.32
N GLU A 76 -18.97 -14.89 1.53
CA GLU A 76 -18.79 -13.93 2.61
C GLU A 76 -19.99 -13.95 3.56
N LYS A 77 -19.70 -13.90 4.86
CA LYS A 77 -20.68 -13.73 5.91
C LYS A 77 -20.50 -12.38 6.58
N PHE A 78 -21.49 -11.53 6.44
CA PHE A 78 -21.55 -10.20 7.00
C PHE A 78 -22.91 -9.92 7.64
N GLU A 79 -22.93 -9.48 8.90
CA GLU A 79 -24.17 -9.20 9.67
C GLU A 79 -25.25 -10.30 9.57
N GLY A 80 -24.81 -11.55 9.63
CA GLY A 80 -25.72 -12.72 9.55
C GLY A 80 -26.21 -13.06 8.15
N LYS A 81 -25.89 -12.26 7.13
CA LYS A 81 -26.17 -12.54 5.73
C LYS A 81 -25.01 -13.30 5.11
N ILE A 82 -25.31 -14.16 4.15
CA ILE A 82 -24.32 -14.90 3.37
C ILE A 82 -24.50 -14.51 1.90
N ASP A 83 -23.43 -13.97 1.33
CA ASP A 83 -23.39 -13.60 -0.08
C ASP A 83 -22.24 -14.33 -0.77
N SER A 84 -22.43 -14.61 -2.06
CA SER A 84 -21.46 -15.33 -2.89
C SER A 84 -21.09 -14.49 -4.10
N SER A 85 -19.81 -14.48 -4.44
CA SER A 85 -19.30 -13.76 -5.60
C SER A 85 -18.37 -14.63 -6.42
N MET A 86 -18.42 -14.49 -7.73
CA MET A 86 -17.41 -15.02 -8.63
C MET A 86 -16.13 -14.23 -8.46
N VAL A 87 -15.00 -14.94 -8.46
CA VAL A 87 -13.65 -14.38 -8.29
C VAL A 87 -12.94 -14.40 -9.63
N ARG A 88 -12.46 -13.23 -10.08
CA ARG A 88 -11.65 -13.12 -11.29
C ARG A 88 -10.41 -12.26 -11.01
N TRP A 89 -9.27 -12.89 -10.91
CA TRP A 89 -7.99 -12.20 -10.77
C TRP A 89 -7.60 -11.53 -12.08
N ILE A 90 -7.23 -10.24 -12.02
CA ILE A 90 -6.72 -9.45 -13.14
C ILE A 90 -5.19 -9.65 -13.24
N ASN A 91 -4.54 -9.65 -12.08
CA ASN A 91 -3.13 -9.97 -11.87
C ASN A 91 -2.98 -10.57 -10.47
N ASP A 92 -1.75 -10.84 -10.04
CA ASP A 92 -1.47 -11.50 -8.75
C ASP A 92 -2.07 -10.75 -7.54
N CYS A 93 -2.20 -9.42 -7.62
CA CYS A 93 -2.61 -8.57 -6.50
C CYS A 93 -3.95 -7.85 -6.71
N GLU A 94 -4.62 -8.05 -7.84
CA GLU A 94 -5.88 -7.36 -8.15
C GLU A 94 -6.96 -8.35 -8.60
N VAL A 95 -8.15 -8.22 -8.01
CA VAL A 95 -9.27 -9.14 -8.23
C VAL A 95 -10.58 -8.39 -8.43
N ILE A 96 -11.43 -8.90 -9.30
CA ILE A 96 -12.83 -8.49 -9.46
C ILE A 96 -13.74 -9.52 -8.83
N PHE A 97 -14.67 -9.05 -8.00
CA PHE A 97 -15.78 -9.82 -7.46
C PHE A 97 -17.07 -9.43 -8.17
N LYS A 98 -17.77 -10.43 -8.66
CA LYS A 98 -19.09 -10.27 -9.25
C LYS A 98 -20.11 -11.06 -8.43
N THR A 99 -21.09 -10.38 -7.85
CA THR A 99 -22.11 -11.00 -7.01
C THR A 99 -22.90 -12.06 -7.79
N ILE A 100 -23.08 -13.22 -7.18
CA ILE A 100 -23.93 -14.30 -7.71
C ILE A 100 -25.35 -14.06 -7.18
N ASN A 101 -26.34 -13.98 -8.08
CA ASN A 101 -27.76 -13.71 -7.76
C ASN A 101 -27.98 -12.37 -7.02
N PRO A 102 -27.59 -11.22 -7.60
CA PRO A 102 -27.79 -9.92 -7.00
C PRO A 102 -29.29 -9.62 -6.80
N LYS A 103 -29.65 -9.12 -5.61
CA LYS A 103 -31.06 -8.84 -5.22
C LYS A 103 -31.48 -7.43 -5.59
N ASN A 104 -30.54 -6.54 -5.82
CA ASN A 104 -30.79 -5.13 -6.16
C ASN A 104 -29.71 -4.57 -7.11
N MET A 105 -29.90 -3.33 -7.58
CA MET A 105 -28.98 -2.69 -8.53
C MET A 105 -27.60 -2.40 -7.95
N ALA A 106 -27.48 -2.15 -6.64
CA ALA A 106 -26.19 -1.92 -6.02
C ALA A 106 -25.34 -3.20 -6.00
N GLU A 107 -25.96 -4.34 -5.72
CA GLU A 107 -25.28 -5.65 -5.74
C GLU A 107 -24.86 -6.11 -7.14
N ARG A 108 -25.40 -5.50 -8.21
CA ARG A 108 -24.99 -5.77 -9.60
C ARG A 108 -23.67 -5.11 -9.98
N LYS A 109 -23.20 -4.13 -9.19
CA LYS A 109 -21.93 -3.50 -9.44
C LYS A 109 -20.80 -4.45 -9.05
N ASP A 110 -19.87 -4.66 -9.96
CA ASP A 110 -18.67 -5.44 -9.69
C ASP A 110 -17.78 -4.69 -8.71
N ILE A 111 -17.10 -5.39 -7.82
CA ILE A 111 -16.16 -4.84 -6.85
C ILE A 111 -14.74 -5.12 -7.32
N HIS A 112 -13.92 -4.10 -7.42
CA HIS A 112 -12.47 -4.20 -7.64
C HIS A 112 -11.74 -4.10 -6.31
N LEU A 113 -10.94 -5.10 -5.97
CA LEU A 113 -10.08 -5.12 -4.80
C LEU A 113 -8.62 -5.22 -5.22
N LYS A 114 -7.78 -4.40 -4.61
CA LYS A 114 -6.33 -4.38 -4.78
C LYS A 114 -5.62 -4.65 -3.46
N ILE A 115 -4.76 -5.65 -3.42
CA ILE A 115 -3.88 -5.93 -2.29
C ILE A 115 -2.74 -4.92 -2.29
N LEU A 116 -2.58 -4.19 -1.20
CA LEU A 116 -1.58 -3.11 -1.03
C LEU A 116 -0.29 -3.63 -0.40
N SER A 117 -0.39 -4.51 0.59
CA SER A 117 0.74 -5.12 1.28
C SER A 117 0.35 -6.47 1.85
N THR A 118 1.33 -7.34 2.08
CA THR A 118 1.15 -8.65 2.68
C THR A 118 2.12 -8.87 3.82
N THR A 119 1.72 -9.69 4.80
CA THR A 119 2.59 -10.29 5.84
C THR A 119 2.41 -11.80 5.76
N ASP A 120 2.86 -12.59 6.74
CA ASP A 120 2.67 -14.04 6.75
C ASP A 120 1.22 -14.47 6.93
N SER A 121 0.41 -13.67 7.63
CA SER A 121 -0.98 -14.03 8.01
C SER A 121 -2.01 -12.99 7.63
N THR A 122 -1.61 -11.80 7.16
CA THR A 122 -2.53 -10.70 6.84
C THR A 122 -2.21 -10.05 5.51
N TYR A 123 -3.21 -9.44 4.90
CA TYR A 123 -3.01 -8.49 3.81
C TYR A 123 -3.86 -7.23 4.01
N GLN A 124 -3.30 -6.09 3.63
CA GLN A 124 -4.03 -4.83 3.53
C GLN A 124 -4.56 -4.69 2.11
N PHE A 125 -5.75 -4.16 1.97
CA PHE A 125 -6.39 -3.97 0.68
C PHE A 125 -7.14 -2.66 0.60
N GLU A 126 -7.36 -2.20 -0.62
CA GLU A 126 -8.36 -1.20 -0.96
C GLU A 126 -9.37 -1.82 -1.92
N TYR A 127 -10.61 -1.34 -1.86
CA TYR A 127 -11.64 -1.76 -2.78
C TYR A 127 -12.60 -0.62 -3.13
N SER A 128 -13.22 -0.74 -4.28
CA SER A 128 -14.28 0.17 -4.77
C SER A 128 -15.20 -0.60 -5.70
N TYR A 129 -16.35 -0.03 -5.99
CA TYR A 129 -17.09 -0.48 -7.18
C TYR A 129 -16.32 -0.12 -8.44
N VAL A 130 -16.42 -0.97 -9.47
CA VAL A 130 -15.78 -0.72 -10.76
C VAL A 130 -16.35 0.56 -11.36
N GLY A 131 -15.46 1.51 -11.67
CA GLY A 131 -15.80 2.84 -12.19
C GLY A 131 -15.98 3.91 -11.12
N ASP A 132 -16.02 3.58 -9.84
CA ASP A 132 -16.10 4.56 -8.76
C ASP A 132 -14.69 5.01 -8.33
N VAL A 133 -14.57 6.31 -8.01
CA VAL A 133 -13.31 6.91 -7.53
C VAL A 133 -13.13 6.75 -6.02
N GLN A 134 -14.23 6.56 -5.28
CA GLN A 134 -14.22 6.43 -3.83
C GLN A 134 -13.77 5.02 -3.44
N LYS A 135 -12.75 4.93 -2.59
CA LYS A 135 -12.16 3.66 -2.16
C LYS A 135 -12.26 3.50 -0.66
N ALA A 136 -12.63 2.31 -0.21
CA ALA A 136 -12.51 1.90 1.18
C ALA A 136 -11.25 1.03 1.36
N LYS A 137 -10.69 1.04 2.58
CA LYS A 137 -9.51 0.25 2.95
C LYS A 137 -9.83 -0.70 4.07
N GLY A 138 -9.16 -1.83 4.06
CA GLY A 138 -9.32 -2.82 5.10
C GLY A 138 -8.11 -3.72 5.26
N VAL A 139 -8.20 -4.59 6.25
CA VAL A 139 -7.22 -5.62 6.55
C VAL A 139 -7.94 -6.97 6.60
N ALA A 140 -7.40 -7.96 5.91
CA ALA A 140 -7.87 -9.33 6.01
C ALA A 140 -6.80 -10.20 6.70
N ARG A 141 -7.24 -11.02 7.65
CA ARG A 141 -6.41 -11.96 8.38
C ARG A 141 -6.83 -13.38 8.05
N ARG A 142 -5.86 -14.23 7.75
CA ARG A 142 -6.09 -15.66 7.53
C ARG A 142 -6.56 -16.32 8.82
N LEU A 143 -7.59 -17.15 8.70
CA LEU A 143 -8.07 -18.04 9.75
C LEU A 143 -7.44 -19.43 9.54
N ASN A 144 -6.95 -20.01 10.62
CA ASN A 144 -6.40 -21.38 10.62
C ASN A 144 -7.51 -22.43 10.58
#